data_f98754152468c1c69c6a228e3cccd84a
#
_entry.id   f98754152468c1c69c6a228e3cccd84a
#
_cell.length_a   1.000
_cell.length_b   1.000
_cell.length_c   1.000
_cell.angle_alpha   90.00
_cell.angle_beta   90.00
_cell.angle_gamma   90.00
#
_symmetry.space_group_name_H-M   'P 1'
#
loop_
_entity.id
_entity.type
_entity.pdbx_description
1 polymer ?
#
loop_
_entity_poly.entity_id
_entity_poly.type
_entity_poly.pdbx_seq_one_letter_code
_entity_poly.pdbx_strand_id
1 'polypeptide(L)'
;MNKNLIKSIFVALAIVASSAPGWAQTFVQQLGYDAPDGDRITGFIYQSKDTAKDAPIAILMHGLTGSSLYWLAADNFAHGDDVTAMLLARGYRVVALDARVHGARRRDKKPMELVMAARTGDTQAYQGMISDTVGDYQFLLNRLMKNFKDTKHVLVVGYSMGAQMGTLLAAQDKRVTHLATMVPPAVRNVPEVSPINFAPNVHVPWLLVTATKDEFSSRAQNAELIAASGQTLTNVSFDSGHALPQSYVGAIESWLNGQN
;
A
#
# COMPACT_ATOMS: atom_id res chain seq x y z
N MET A 1 -35.66 -13.21 -5.06
CA MET A 1 -34.26 -13.75 -5.10
C MET A 1 -33.64 -13.35 -6.42
N ASN A 2 -33.02 -12.15 -6.49
CA ASN A 2 -32.35 -11.67 -7.69
C ASN A 2 -30.86 -11.96 -7.56
N LYS A 3 -30.39 -12.94 -8.32
CA LYS A 3 -28.97 -13.23 -8.50
C LYS A 3 -28.39 -12.21 -9.48
N ASN A 4 -28.03 -11.03 -9.02
CA ASN A 4 -27.19 -10.13 -9.81
C ASN A 4 -25.76 -10.67 -9.83
N LEU A 5 -25.47 -11.41 -10.88
CA LEU A 5 -24.15 -11.87 -11.25
C LEU A 5 -23.34 -10.63 -11.66
N ILE A 6 -22.51 -10.11 -10.76
CA ILE A 6 -21.60 -8.99 -11.05
C ILE A 6 -20.61 -9.49 -12.09
N LYS A 7 -20.81 -9.09 -13.33
CA LYS A 7 -19.84 -9.31 -14.42
C LYS A 7 -18.63 -8.40 -14.15
N SER A 8 -17.57 -8.99 -13.61
CA SER A 8 -16.26 -8.34 -13.61
C SER A 8 -15.77 -8.29 -15.06
N ILE A 9 -15.66 -7.10 -15.63
CA ILE A 9 -15.05 -6.93 -16.95
C ILE A 9 -13.54 -7.02 -16.74
N PHE A 10 -12.95 -8.13 -17.17
CA PHE A 10 -11.52 -8.33 -17.20
C PHE A 10 -11.01 -7.88 -18.57
N VAL A 11 -10.28 -6.78 -18.61
CA VAL A 11 -9.50 -6.41 -19.79
C VAL A 11 -8.05 -6.79 -19.50
N ALA A 12 -7.56 -7.84 -20.14
CA ALA A 12 -6.17 -8.21 -20.11
C ALA A 12 -5.40 -7.36 -21.13
N LEU A 13 -4.59 -6.42 -20.67
CA LEU A 13 -3.66 -5.70 -21.52
C LEU A 13 -2.29 -6.35 -21.36
N ALA A 14 -1.77 -7.01 -22.39
CA ALA A 14 -0.40 -7.50 -22.40
C ALA A 14 0.52 -6.32 -22.70
N ILE A 15 1.23 -5.83 -21.70
CA ILE A 15 2.31 -4.87 -21.91
C ILE A 15 3.60 -5.68 -22.04
N VAL A 16 4.15 -5.71 -23.26
CA VAL A 16 5.54 -6.13 -23.48
C VAL A 16 6.41 -4.98 -22.98
N ALA A 17 6.78 -5.03 -21.72
CA ALA A 17 7.62 -4.00 -21.13
C ALA A 17 9.10 -4.33 -21.30
N SER A 18 9.83 -3.27 -21.55
CA SER A 18 11.26 -3.03 -21.60
C SER A 18 12.19 -4.02 -20.87
N SER A 19 13.46 -3.99 -21.27
CA SER A 19 14.62 -4.76 -20.86
C SER A 19 14.98 -4.78 -19.34
N ALA A 20 14.14 -4.30 -18.44
CA ALA A 20 14.38 -4.39 -17.01
C ALA A 20 14.08 -5.81 -16.49
N PRO A 21 15.01 -6.44 -15.73
CA PRO A 21 14.73 -7.72 -15.07
C PRO A 21 13.49 -7.60 -14.19
N GLY A 22 12.56 -8.53 -14.31
CA GLY A 22 11.30 -8.54 -13.56
C GLY A 22 10.04 -8.17 -14.35
N TRP A 23 10.15 -7.36 -15.42
CA TRP A 23 9.02 -7.01 -16.27
C TRP A 23 8.81 -7.93 -17.48
N ALA A 24 9.76 -8.81 -17.78
CA ALA A 24 9.65 -9.75 -18.89
C ALA A 24 8.43 -10.68 -18.69
N GLN A 25 7.48 -10.60 -19.62
CA GLN A 25 6.23 -11.38 -19.62
C GLN A 25 5.31 -11.11 -18.40
N THR A 26 5.21 -9.86 -17.97
CA THR A 26 4.26 -9.42 -16.94
C THR A 26 2.90 -9.17 -17.55
N PHE A 27 1.87 -9.77 -16.96
CA PHE A 27 0.48 -9.47 -17.25
C PHE A 27 -0.02 -8.39 -16.31
N VAL A 28 -0.67 -7.38 -16.86
CA VAL A 28 -1.34 -6.33 -16.11
C VAL A 28 -2.84 -6.47 -16.31
N GLN A 29 -3.57 -6.66 -15.24
CA GLN A 29 -5.02 -6.78 -15.25
C GLN A 29 -5.63 -5.60 -14.50
N GLN A 30 -6.51 -4.87 -15.15
CA GLN A 30 -7.28 -3.81 -14.50
C GLN A 30 -8.31 -4.42 -13.55
N LEU A 31 -8.38 -3.87 -12.35
CA LEU A 31 -9.44 -4.15 -11.37
C LEU A 31 -10.51 -3.07 -11.43
N GLY A 32 -11.77 -3.50 -11.35
CA GLY A 32 -12.90 -2.59 -11.23
C GLY A 32 -14.11 -3.33 -10.66
N TYR A 33 -14.54 -2.94 -9.45
CA TYR A 33 -15.72 -3.51 -8.78
C TYR A 33 -16.28 -2.51 -7.77
N ASP A 34 -17.51 -2.73 -7.33
CA ASP A 34 -18.16 -1.84 -6.40
C ASP A 34 -17.91 -2.29 -4.96
N ALA A 35 -17.54 -1.35 -4.10
CA ALA A 35 -17.45 -1.54 -2.65
C ALA A 35 -18.86 -1.75 -2.05
N PRO A 36 -18.97 -2.23 -0.81
CA PRO A 36 -20.27 -2.43 -0.16
C PRO A 36 -21.13 -1.16 -0.04
N ASP A 37 -20.50 0.02 -0.01
CA ASP A 37 -21.16 1.33 0.04
C ASP A 37 -21.48 1.91 -1.36
N GLY A 38 -21.18 1.14 -2.43
CA GLY A 38 -21.44 1.51 -3.81
C GLY A 38 -20.33 2.37 -4.46
N ASP A 39 -19.26 2.73 -3.74
CA ASP A 39 -18.14 3.42 -4.37
C ASP A 39 -17.35 2.47 -5.28
N ARG A 40 -16.85 2.99 -6.41
CA ARG A 40 -16.12 2.18 -7.38
C ARG A 40 -14.66 2.01 -6.96
N ILE A 41 -14.26 0.77 -6.66
CA ILE A 41 -12.86 0.40 -6.43
C ILE A 41 -12.19 0.19 -7.78
N THR A 42 -11.04 0.82 -7.99
CA THR A 42 -10.22 0.72 -9.20
C THR A 42 -8.77 0.41 -8.84
N GLY A 43 -8.04 -0.22 -9.75
CA GLY A 43 -6.65 -0.57 -9.56
C GLY A 43 -6.14 -1.58 -10.56
N PHE A 44 -5.05 -2.26 -10.21
CA PHE A 44 -4.39 -3.23 -11.09
C PHE A 44 -3.86 -4.43 -10.30
N ILE A 45 -3.82 -5.58 -10.99
CA ILE A 45 -3.03 -6.75 -10.59
C ILE A 45 -1.91 -6.91 -11.60
N TYR A 46 -0.69 -7.10 -11.10
CA TYR A 46 0.51 -7.41 -11.88
C TYR A 46 0.99 -8.80 -11.50
N GLN A 47 1.30 -9.63 -12.47
CA GLN A 47 1.85 -10.96 -12.22
C GLN A 47 2.68 -11.45 -13.42
N SER A 48 3.73 -12.21 -13.14
CA SER A 48 4.47 -12.90 -14.19
C SER A 48 3.60 -13.99 -14.82
N LYS A 49 3.92 -14.37 -16.05
CA LYS A 49 3.30 -15.51 -16.74
C LYS A 49 3.39 -16.79 -15.91
N ASP A 50 4.50 -16.98 -15.21
CA ASP A 50 4.79 -18.19 -14.45
C ASP A 50 4.46 -18.07 -12.96
N THR A 51 3.64 -17.05 -12.58
CA THR A 51 3.23 -16.86 -11.18
C THR A 51 2.49 -18.09 -10.67
N ALA A 52 3.00 -18.72 -9.61
CA ALA A 52 2.43 -19.91 -9.01
C ALA A 52 1.00 -19.67 -8.46
N LYS A 53 0.20 -20.74 -8.34
CA LYS A 53 -1.18 -20.62 -7.81
C LYS A 53 -1.18 -20.14 -6.35
N ASP A 54 -0.23 -20.59 -5.57
CA ASP A 54 -0.01 -20.27 -4.16
C ASP A 54 0.93 -19.06 -3.95
N ALA A 55 1.30 -18.37 -5.02
CA ALA A 55 2.19 -17.22 -4.98
C ALA A 55 1.79 -16.23 -3.87
N PRO A 56 2.76 -15.67 -3.15
CA PRO A 56 2.50 -14.62 -2.18
C PRO A 56 1.87 -13.40 -2.85
N ILE A 57 1.05 -12.67 -2.10
CA ILE A 57 0.40 -11.45 -2.56
C ILE A 57 1.10 -10.26 -1.93
N ALA A 58 1.44 -9.26 -2.74
CA ALA A 58 1.88 -7.94 -2.27
C ALA A 58 0.81 -6.89 -2.58
N ILE A 59 0.34 -6.20 -1.56
CA ILE A 59 -0.59 -5.08 -1.68
C ILE A 59 0.21 -3.79 -1.59
N LEU A 60 0.16 -2.97 -2.65
CA LEU A 60 0.89 -1.72 -2.73
C LEU A 60 -0.06 -0.53 -2.52
N MET A 61 0.30 0.36 -1.60
CA MET A 61 -0.49 1.52 -1.19
C MET A 61 0.29 2.82 -1.48
N HIS A 62 -0.24 3.65 -2.37
CA HIS A 62 0.41 4.89 -2.82
C HIS A 62 0.30 6.05 -1.83
N GLY A 63 1.16 7.06 -2.00
CA GLY A 63 1.14 8.31 -1.24
C GLY A 63 0.01 9.26 -1.66
N LEU A 64 -0.14 10.39 -0.95
CA LEU A 64 -1.25 11.34 -1.03
C LEU A 64 -1.52 11.89 -2.44
N THR A 65 -0.51 12.04 -3.28
CA THR A 65 -0.66 12.57 -4.65
C THR A 65 -0.63 11.49 -5.72
N GLY A 66 -0.58 10.22 -5.31
CA GLY A 66 -0.40 9.07 -6.18
C GLY A 66 -1.71 8.48 -6.71
N SER A 67 -1.56 7.32 -7.31
CA SER A 67 -2.62 6.42 -7.75
C SER A 67 -2.06 4.99 -7.83
N SER A 68 -2.89 4.03 -8.18
CA SER A 68 -2.42 2.66 -8.45
C SER A 68 -1.33 2.60 -9.54
N LEU A 69 -1.31 3.53 -10.49
CA LEU A 69 -0.28 3.65 -11.54
C LEU A 69 1.09 4.09 -11.02
N TYR A 70 1.14 4.67 -9.83
CA TYR A 70 2.39 5.07 -9.17
C TYR A 70 3.41 3.92 -9.03
N TRP A 71 2.92 2.71 -8.91
CA TRP A 71 3.71 1.49 -8.79
C TRP A 71 4.19 0.92 -10.13
N LEU A 72 3.84 1.59 -11.24
CA LEU A 72 4.31 1.29 -12.60
C LEU A 72 5.16 2.41 -13.20
N ALA A 73 4.99 3.63 -12.71
CA ALA A 73 5.63 4.79 -13.30
C ALA A 73 7.13 4.79 -12.96
N ALA A 74 7.96 4.79 -13.97
CA ALA A 74 9.39 5.05 -13.84
C ALA A 74 9.62 6.49 -13.36
N ASP A 75 10.79 6.73 -12.78
CA ASP A 75 11.27 8.05 -12.38
C ASP A 75 10.36 8.82 -11.38
N ASN A 76 9.53 8.11 -10.62
CA ASN A 76 8.81 8.74 -9.54
C ASN A 76 9.66 8.77 -8.25
N PHE A 77 9.41 9.74 -7.38
CA PHE A 77 10.19 9.99 -6.16
C PHE A 77 10.14 8.85 -5.12
N ALA A 78 9.28 7.86 -5.29
CA ALA A 78 9.20 6.68 -4.44
C ALA A 78 9.67 5.40 -5.13
N HIS A 79 10.27 5.48 -6.32
CA HIS A 79 10.81 4.31 -7.02
C HIS A 79 9.82 3.13 -7.05
N GLY A 80 8.55 3.43 -7.34
CA GLY A 80 7.46 2.45 -7.23
C GLY A 80 7.57 1.31 -8.23
N ASP A 81 8.07 1.59 -9.43
CA ASP A 81 8.37 0.59 -10.46
C ASP A 81 9.47 -0.38 -10.04
N ASP A 82 10.51 0.09 -9.35
CA ASP A 82 11.58 -0.76 -8.80
C ASP A 82 11.03 -1.70 -7.71
N VAL A 83 10.16 -1.18 -6.82
CA VAL A 83 9.49 -2.02 -5.80
C VAL A 83 8.65 -3.10 -6.48
N THR A 84 7.86 -2.74 -7.50
CA THR A 84 7.03 -3.69 -8.23
C THR A 84 7.88 -4.72 -8.97
N ALA A 85 8.94 -4.30 -9.65
CA ALA A 85 9.85 -5.18 -10.36
C ALA A 85 10.54 -6.18 -9.41
N MET A 86 11.02 -5.72 -8.27
CA MET A 86 11.62 -6.54 -7.22
C MET A 86 10.64 -7.60 -6.70
N LEU A 87 9.39 -7.23 -6.42
CA LEU A 87 8.37 -8.16 -5.94
C LEU A 87 7.96 -9.19 -6.98
N LEU A 88 7.80 -8.78 -8.26
CA LEU A 88 7.52 -9.68 -9.37
C LEU A 88 8.67 -10.68 -9.58
N ALA A 89 9.93 -10.23 -9.52
CA ALA A 89 11.10 -11.10 -9.62
C ALA A 89 11.17 -12.15 -8.50
N ARG A 90 10.59 -11.85 -7.33
CA ARG A 90 10.45 -12.75 -6.18
C ARG A 90 9.18 -13.63 -6.24
N GLY A 91 8.46 -13.60 -7.35
CA GLY A 91 7.28 -14.43 -7.59
C GLY A 91 5.99 -13.94 -6.94
N TYR A 92 5.96 -12.71 -6.41
CA TYR A 92 4.73 -12.14 -5.86
C TYR A 92 3.70 -11.86 -6.95
N ARG A 93 2.43 -12.02 -6.58
CA ARG A 93 1.30 -11.38 -7.25
C ARG A 93 1.11 -10.00 -6.63
N VAL A 94 1.31 -8.95 -7.41
CA VAL A 94 1.30 -7.57 -6.93
C VAL A 94 -0.06 -6.93 -7.22
N VAL A 95 -0.64 -6.25 -6.25
CA VAL A 95 -1.95 -5.60 -6.36
C VAL A 95 -1.86 -4.17 -5.85
N ALA A 96 -2.33 -3.21 -6.64
CA ALA A 96 -2.40 -1.81 -6.27
C ALA A 96 -3.79 -1.26 -6.53
N LEU A 97 -4.40 -0.57 -5.56
CA LEU A 97 -5.66 0.14 -5.72
C LEU A 97 -5.45 1.65 -5.74
N ASP A 98 -6.37 2.35 -6.38
CA ASP A 98 -6.56 3.78 -6.14
C ASP A 98 -7.22 3.96 -4.76
N ALA A 99 -6.61 4.74 -3.89
CA ALA A 99 -7.26 5.18 -2.66
C ALA A 99 -8.48 6.04 -2.98
N ARG A 100 -9.42 6.17 -2.04
CA ARG A 100 -10.57 7.08 -2.21
C ARG A 100 -10.08 8.50 -2.50
N VAL A 101 -10.76 9.20 -3.37
CA VAL A 101 -10.44 10.57 -3.85
C VAL A 101 -9.16 10.62 -4.73
N HIS A 102 -8.54 9.48 -5.06
CA HIS A 102 -7.32 9.42 -5.88
C HIS A 102 -7.54 8.68 -7.22
N GLY A 103 -6.61 8.85 -8.14
CA GLY A 103 -6.58 8.12 -9.41
C GLY A 103 -7.90 8.22 -10.17
N ALA A 104 -8.48 7.07 -10.56
CA ALA A 104 -9.78 6.99 -11.21
C ALA A 104 -10.97 7.23 -10.25
N ARG A 105 -10.71 7.34 -8.94
CA ARG A 105 -11.70 7.63 -7.89
C ARG A 105 -11.73 9.10 -7.47
N ARG A 106 -11.16 10.00 -8.27
CA ARG A 106 -11.17 11.45 -8.00
C ARG A 106 -12.60 11.98 -7.86
N ARG A 107 -12.73 12.94 -6.95
CA ARG A 107 -13.96 13.67 -6.67
C ARG A 107 -13.67 15.19 -6.83
N ASP A 108 -14.66 16.01 -6.55
CA ASP A 108 -14.53 17.47 -6.65
C ASP A 108 -13.44 18.01 -5.71
N LYS A 109 -13.38 17.49 -4.48
CA LYS A 109 -12.32 17.84 -3.52
C LYS A 109 -11.04 17.07 -3.82
N LYS A 110 -9.90 17.78 -3.81
CA LYS A 110 -8.58 17.18 -3.97
C LYS A 110 -8.08 16.60 -2.64
N PRO A 111 -7.26 15.53 -2.65
CA PRO A 111 -6.73 14.94 -1.42
C PRO A 111 -6.01 15.93 -0.51
N MET A 112 -5.23 16.87 -1.08
CA MET A 112 -4.53 17.92 -0.32
C MET A 112 -5.49 18.86 0.40
N GLU A 113 -6.65 19.15 -0.19
CA GLU A 113 -7.68 20.00 0.45
C GLU A 113 -8.24 19.33 1.71
N LEU A 114 -8.39 17.99 1.70
CA LEU A 114 -8.80 17.22 2.87
C LEU A 114 -7.75 17.27 3.98
N VAL A 115 -6.46 17.15 3.62
CA VAL A 115 -5.36 17.29 4.57
C VAL A 115 -5.33 18.69 5.19
N MET A 116 -5.49 19.73 4.38
CA MET A 116 -5.50 21.11 4.88
C MET A 116 -6.71 21.40 5.77
N ALA A 117 -7.90 20.91 5.42
CA ALA A 117 -9.09 21.01 6.26
C ALA A 117 -8.88 20.28 7.61
N ALA A 118 -8.33 19.07 7.59
CA ALA A 118 -8.02 18.34 8.80
C ALA A 118 -7.02 19.08 9.72
N ARG A 119 -6.03 19.78 9.16
CA ARG A 119 -5.07 20.60 9.93
C ARG A 119 -5.75 21.77 10.66
N THR A 120 -6.87 22.26 10.16
CA THR A 120 -7.65 23.36 10.75
C THR A 120 -8.84 22.88 11.57
N GLY A 121 -8.96 21.56 11.80
CA GLY A 121 -9.97 20.96 12.67
C GLY A 121 -11.15 20.30 11.96
N ASP A 122 -11.33 20.47 10.65
CA ASP A 122 -12.34 19.72 9.86
C ASP A 122 -11.74 18.37 9.43
N THR A 123 -11.78 17.38 10.32
CA THR A 123 -11.09 16.10 10.18
C THR A 123 -11.91 15.02 9.49
N GLN A 124 -13.23 15.15 9.44
CA GLN A 124 -14.15 14.07 9.05
C GLN A 124 -13.89 13.54 7.63
N ALA A 125 -13.70 14.43 6.66
CA ALA A 125 -13.50 14.03 5.27
C ALA A 125 -12.13 13.35 5.06
N TYR A 126 -11.07 13.81 5.74
CA TYR A 126 -9.77 13.15 5.73
C TYR A 126 -9.83 11.78 6.40
N GLN A 127 -10.44 11.70 7.58
CA GLN A 127 -10.65 10.45 8.30
C GLN A 127 -11.39 9.43 7.43
N GLY A 128 -12.50 9.84 6.79
CA GLY A 128 -13.26 8.99 5.87
C GLY A 128 -12.42 8.52 4.68
N MET A 129 -11.65 9.41 4.04
CA MET A 129 -10.76 9.04 2.94
C MET A 129 -9.80 7.90 3.32
N ILE A 130 -9.21 7.95 4.49
CA ILE A 130 -8.26 6.93 4.97
C ILE A 130 -8.99 5.66 5.42
N SER A 131 -9.97 5.76 6.33
CA SER A 131 -10.65 4.61 6.91
C SER A 131 -11.42 3.79 5.87
N ASP A 132 -12.13 4.48 4.96
CA ASP A 132 -12.90 3.80 3.91
C ASP A 132 -11.97 3.14 2.88
N THR A 133 -10.79 3.74 2.59
CA THR A 133 -9.77 3.09 1.76
C THR A 133 -9.24 1.82 2.42
N VAL A 134 -8.99 1.83 3.73
CA VAL A 134 -8.60 0.62 4.47
C VAL A 134 -9.70 -0.44 4.38
N GLY A 135 -10.97 -0.06 4.52
CA GLY A 135 -12.13 -0.94 4.30
C GLY A 135 -12.18 -1.55 2.90
N ASP A 136 -11.85 -0.76 1.87
CA ASP A 136 -11.76 -1.25 0.49
C ASP A 136 -10.64 -2.30 0.31
N TYR A 137 -9.50 -2.15 0.99
CA TYR A 137 -8.44 -3.15 1.00
C TYR A 137 -8.84 -4.43 1.75
N GLN A 138 -9.58 -4.32 2.86
CA GLN A 138 -10.14 -5.49 3.55
C GLN A 138 -11.13 -6.23 2.65
N PHE A 139 -11.97 -5.50 1.91
CA PHE A 139 -12.88 -6.08 0.92
C PHE A 139 -12.13 -6.73 -0.25
N LEU A 140 -11.07 -6.09 -0.75
CA LEU A 140 -10.16 -6.70 -1.74
C LEU A 140 -9.58 -8.01 -1.22
N LEU A 141 -9.07 -8.06 0.01
CA LEU A 141 -8.52 -9.27 0.62
C LEU A 141 -9.53 -10.41 0.66
N ASN A 142 -10.82 -10.12 0.95
CA ASN A 142 -11.87 -11.14 0.87
C ASN A 142 -11.96 -11.78 -0.52
N ARG A 143 -11.81 -10.98 -1.58
CA ARG A 143 -11.86 -11.46 -2.97
C ARG A 143 -10.58 -12.21 -3.37
N LEU A 144 -9.42 -11.68 -2.99
CA LEU A 144 -8.13 -12.29 -3.28
C LEU A 144 -8.01 -13.68 -2.62
N MET A 145 -8.32 -13.79 -1.33
CA MET A 145 -8.29 -15.07 -0.61
C MET A 145 -9.30 -16.09 -1.13
N LYS A 146 -10.43 -15.63 -1.69
CA LYS A 146 -11.38 -16.52 -2.37
C LYS A 146 -10.84 -17.05 -3.70
N ASN A 147 -10.12 -16.21 -4.45
CA ASN A 147 -9.60 -16.55 -5.77
C ASN A 147 -8.25 -17.31 -5.69
N PHE A 148 -7.43 -16.99 -4.69
CA PHE A 148 -6.09 -17.53 -4.48
C PHE A 148 -6.01 -18.23 -3.12
N LYS A 149 -6.75 -19.32 -2.97
CA LYS A 149 -6.97 -20.04 -1.70
C LYS A 149 -5.72 -20.60 -1.08
N ASP A 150 -4.72 -20.91 -1.89
CA ASP A 150 -3.47 -21.55 -1.47
C ASP A 150 -2.42 -20.53 -1.01
N THR A 151 -2.67 -19.23 -1.24
CA THR A 151 -1.78 -18.14 -0.79
C THR A 151 -1.77 -18.05 0.74
N LYS A 152 -0.58 -18.08 1.32
CA LYS A 152 -0.35 -18.00 2.78
C LYS A 152 0.30 -16.70 3.22
N HIS A 153 0.92 -15.98 2.30
CA HIS A 153 1.68 -14.76 2.59
C HIS A 153 1.04 -13.54 1.92
N VAL A 154 0.70 -12.56 2.73
CA VAL A 154 0.19 -11.25 2.30
C VAL A 154 1.12 -10.19 2.86
N LEU A 155 1.88 -9.56 1.98
CA LEU A 155 2.73 -8.42 2.27
C LEU A 155 1.97 -7.14 1.95
N VAL A 156 1.95 -6.20 2.87
CA VAL A 156 1.49 -4.82 2.62
C VAL A 156 2.71 -3.92 2.50
N VAL A 157 2.79 -3.16 1.42
CA VAL A 157 3.85 -2.17 1.17
C VAL A 157 3.19 -0.81 1.00
N GLY A 158 3.53 0.15 1.82
CA GLY A 158 2.92 1.48 1.77
C GLY A 158 3.95 2.61 1.83
N TYR A 159 3.73 3.65 1.00
CA TYR A 159 4.57 4.85 0.99
C TYR A 159 3.77 6.06 1.48
N SER A 160 4.27 6.83 2.44
CA SER A 160 3.64 8.05 2.96
C SER A 160 2.20 7.78 3.46
N MET A 161 1.17 8.38 2.88
CA MET A 161 -0.24 8.05 3.16
C MET A 161 -0.51 6.55 3.02
N GLY A 162 0.12 5.88 2.05
CA GLY A 162 0.04 4.43 1.92
C GLY A 162 0.63 3.68 3.11
N ALA A 163 1.71 4.21 3.72
CA ALA A 163 2.28 3.66 4.95
C ALA A 163 1.33 3.83 6.14
N GLN A 164 0.63 4.97 6.22
CA GLN A 164 -0.45 5.18 7.19
C GLN A 164 -1.53 4.12 7.03
N MET A 165 -2.11 3.97 5.83
CA MET A 165 -3.16 3.00 5.54
C MET A 165 -2.69 1.55 5.77
N GLY A 166 -1.44 1.23 5.40
CA GLY A 166 -0.83 -0.09 5.59
C GLY A 166 -0.72 -0.47 7.07
N THR A 167 -0.33 0.48 7.93
CA THR A 167 -0.28 0.28 9.38
C THR A 167 -1.68 -0.02 9.94
N LEU A 168 -2.69 0.74 9.52
CA LEU A 168 -4.08 0.51 9.95
C LEU A 168 -4.59 -0.86 9.47
N LEU A 169 -4.32 -1.21 8.21
CA LEU A 169 -4.75 -2.50 7.67
C LEU A 169 -4.10 -3.66 8.42
N ALA A 170 -2.78 -3.62 8.64
CA ALA A 170 -2.07 -4.70 9.33
C ALA A 170 -2.49 -4.86 10.80
N ALA A 171 -2.88 -3.75 11.46
CA ALA A 171 -3.42 -3.78 12.82
C ALA A 171 -4.84 -4.38 12.92
N GLN A 172 -5.62 -4.32 11.83
CA GLN A 172 -7.05 -4.68 11.82
C GLN A 172 -7.34 -6.00 11.10
N ASP A 173 -6.46 -6.45 10.20
CA ASP A 173 -6.72 -7.62 9.34
C ASP A 173 -5.63 -8.68 9.51
N LYS A 174 -6.00 -9.78 10.16
CA LYS A 174 -5.10 -10.91 10.47
C LYS A 174 -4.59 -11.67 9.24
N ARG A 175 -5.12 -11.38 8.05
CA ARG A 175 -4.62 -11.96 6.79
C ARG A 175 -3.33 -11.33 6.32
N VAL A 176 -3.05 -10.10 6.74
CA VAL A 176 -1.74 -9.49 6.55
C VAL A 176 -0.71 -10.27 7.37
N THR A 177 0.35 -10.71 6.72
CA THR A 177 1.42 -11.51 7.36
C THR A 177 2.73 -10.74 7.48
N HIS A 178 2.92 -9.70 6.68
CA HIS A 178 4.12 -8.85 6.67
C HIS A 178 3.73 -7.41 6.32
N LEU A 179 4.43 -6.46 6.91
CA LEU A 179 4.23 -5.04 6.68
C LEU A 179 5.54 -4.33 6.36
N ALA A 180 5.60 -3.57 5.27
CA ALA A 180 6.70 -2.67 4.96
C ALA A 180 6.14 -1.25 4.75
N THR A 181 6.54 -0.30 5.56
CA THR A 181 6.07 1.09 5.51
C THR A 181 7.22 2.05 5.32
N MET A 182 7.08 2.97 4.39
CA MET A 182 8.05 3.99 4.07
C MET A 182 7.50 5.37 4.44
N VAL A 183 8.22 6.09 5.27
CA VAL A 183 7.98 7.48 5.68
C VAL A 183 6.52 7.78 6.03
N PRO A 184 5.90 7.05 6.98
CA PRO A 184 4.53 7.31 7.40
C PRO A 184 4.40 8.72 7.97
N PRO A 185 3.36 9.49 7.59
CA PRO A 185 3.16 10.83 8.15
C PRO A 185 2.71 10.76 9.62
N ALA A 186 3.20 11.67 10.44
CA ALA A 186 2.74 11.81 11.81
C ALA A 186 1.41 12.59 11.84
N VAL A 187 0.30 11.88 11.89
CA VAL A 187 -1.06 12.44 11.92
C VAL A 187 -1.57 12.48 13.35
N ARG A 188 -1.31 13.60 14.08
CA ARG A 188 -1.69 13.70 15.51
C ARG A 188 -3.10 14.22 15.75
N ASN A 189 -3.60 15.05 14.85
CA ASN A 189 -4.90 15.72 14.99
C ASN A 189 -6.09 14.91 14.50
N VAL A 190 -5.87 13.69 13.99
CA VAL A 190 -6.91 12.74 13.57
C VAL A 190 -6.57 11.36 14.15
N PRO A 191 -6.76 11.16 15.46
CA PRO A 191 -6.32 9.96 16.17
C PRO A 191 -6.93 8.67 15.62
N GLU A 192 -8.11 8.73 15.03
CA GLU A 192 -8.86 7.60 14.47
C GLU A 192 -8.14 6.96 13.27
N VAL A 193 -7.21 7.68 12.65
CA VAL A 193 -6.42 7.19 11.50
C VAL A 193 -4.93 7.45 11.68
N SER A 194 -4.48 7.76 12.89
CA SER A 194 -3.07 8.00 13.20
C SER A 194 -2.29 6.70 13.34
N PRO A 195 -1.19 6.47 12.60
CA PRO A 195 -0.41 5.23 12.68
C PRO A 195 0.02 4.86 14.09
N ILE A 196 0.39 5.83 14.93
CA ILE A 196 0.86 5.59 16.29
C ILE A 196 -0.20 4.90 17.18
N ASN A 197 -1.48 5.14 16.92
CA ASN A 197 -2.57 4.53 17.69
C ASN A 197 -2.86 3.08 17.26
N PHE A 198 -2.40 2.68 16.09
CA PHE A 198 -2.54 1.34 15.55
C PHE A 198 -1.28 0.49 15.70
N ALA A 199 -0.12 1.12 15.82
CA ALA A 199 1.16 0.46 15.94
C ALA A 199 1.22 -0.64 17.03
N PRO A 200 0.62 -0.46 18.24
CA PRO A 200 0.61 -1.51 19.27
C PRO A 200 -0.13 -2.79 18.85
N ASN A 201 -1.01 -2.72 17.86
CA ASN A 201 -1.81 -3.85 17.35
C ASN A 201 -1.21 -4.49 16.09
N VAL A 202 -0.06 -4.02 15.60
CA VAL A 202 0.67 -4.66 14.51
C VAL A 202 1.53 -5.77 15.09
N HIS A 203 1.13 -7.02 14.90
CA HIS A 203 1.79 -8.20 15.46
C HIS A 203 2.58 -9.02 14.43
N VAL A 204 2.65 -8.54 13.20
CA VAL A 204 3.39 -9.19 12.10
C VAL A 204 4.79 -8.58 11.97
N PRO A 205 5.77 -9.29 11.36
CA PRO A 205 7.04 -8.69 10.97
C PRO A 205 6.80 -7.37 10.22
N TRP A 206 7.42 -6.30 10.72
CA TRP A 206 7.23 -4.95 10.22
C TRP A 206 8.57 -4.28 9.92
N LEU A 207 8.78 -3.92 8.64
CA LEU A 207 9.85 -3.01 8.23
C LEU A 207 9.31 -1.58 8.22
N LEU A 208 9.89 -0.72 9.06
CA LEU A 208 9.65 0.72 9.04
C LEU A 208 10.86 1.43 8.45
N VAL A 209 10.71 2.06 7.31
CA VAL A 209 11.72 2.93 6.72
C VAL A 209 11.41 4.37 7.06
N THR A 210 12.36 5.06 7.70
CA THR A 210 12.24 6.46 8.10
C THR A 210 13.30 7.32 7.41
N ALA A 211 13.08 8.65 7.38
CA ALA A 211 14.04 9.61 6.88
C ALA A 211 14.37 10.66 7.94
N THR A 212 15.67 11.02 8.06
CA THR A 212 16.13 11.91 9.13
C THR A 212 15.75 13.37 8.93
N LYS A 213 15.36 13.75 7.70
CA LYS A 213 15.00 15.10 7.27
C LYS A 213 13.57 15.14 6.70
N ASP A 214 12.72 14.19 7.10
CA ASP A 214 11.34 14.10 6.63
C ASP A 214 10.52 15.31 7.09
N GLU A 215 9.85 15.97 6.17
CA GLU A 215 9.04 17.18 6.40
C GLU A 215 7.66 16.85 7.02
N PHE A 216 7.23 15.58 6.96
CA PHE A 216 5.92 15.13 7.44
C PHE A 216 6.00 14.30 8.72
N SER A 217 7.20 13.85 9.11
CA SER A 217 7.43 13.08 10.33
C SER A 217 8.83 13.34 10.87
N SER A 218 8.93 14.14 11.94
CA SER A 218 10.19 14.45 12.59
C SER A 218 10.85 13.21 13.22
N ARG A 219 12.15 13.27 13.51
CA ARG A 219 12.87 12.20 14.22
C ARG A 219 12.20 11.82 15.54
N ALA A 220 11.70 12.81 16.31
CA ALA A 220 11.00 12.56 17.56
C ALA A 220 9.70 11.80 17.34
N GLN A 221 8.92 12.17 16.32
CA GLN A 221 7.67 11.48 15.97
C GLN A 221 7.92 10.06 15.45
N ASN A 222 9.00 9.86 14.69
CA ASN A 222 9.41 8.51 14.28
C ASN A 222 9.84 7.67 15.48
N ALA A 223 10.56 8.24 16.45
CA ALA A 223 10.94 7.55 17.68
C ALA A 223 9.71 7.16 18.53
N GLU A 224 8.69 8.02 18.61
CA GLU A 224 7.42 7.72 19.28
C GLU A 224 6.67 6.55 18.59
N LEU A 225 6.63 6.55 17.24
CA LEU A 225 6.02 5.45 16.49
C LEU A 225 6.75 4.13 16.73
N ILE A 226 8.10 4.16 16.70
CA ILE A 226 8.93 2.98 16.98
C ILE A 226 8.68 2.48 18.42
N ALA A 227 8.62 3.38 19.39
CA ALA A 227 8.38 3.02 20.80
C ALA A 227 6.96 2.45 21.03
N ALA A 228 5.96 2.90 20.24
CA ALA A 228 4.61 2.37 20.31
C ALA A 228 4.46 1.01 19.61
N SER A 229 5.40 0.65 18.73
CA SER A 229 5.37 -0.60 17.97
C SER A 229 5.88 -1.78 18.79
N GLY A 230 5.43 -2.99 18.43
CA GLY A 230 5.87 -4.22 19.11
C GLY A 230 7.30 -4.66 18.73
N GLN A 231 7.74 -5.79 19.28
CA GLN A 231 9.09 -6.35 19.08
C GLN A 231 9.35 -6.86 17.65
N THR A 232 8.34 -6.93 16.80
CA THR A 232 8.43 -7.40 15.41
C THR A 232 8.90 -6.33 14.43
N LEU A 233 9.13 -5.08 14.92
CA LEU A 233 9.54 -3.95 14.10
C LEU A 233 11.04 -3.95 13.86
N THR A 234 11.43 -3.84 12.58
CA THR A 234 12.78 -3.50 12.12
C THR A 234 12.75 -2.08 11.58
N ASN A 235 13.60 -1.18 12.09
CA ASN A 235 13.70 0.19 11.56
C ASN A 235 14.98 0.36 10.75
N VAL A 236 14.83 0.96 9.56
CA VAL A 236 15.93 1.44 8.71
C VAL A 236 15.72 2.93 8.47
N SER A 237 16.75 3.74 8.70
CA SER A 237 16.68 5.20 8.56
C SER A 237 17.66 5.69 7.50
N PHE A 238 17.16 6.56 6.61
CA PHE A 238 17.96 7.19 5.56
C PHE A 238 18.21 8.67 5.86
N ASP A 239 19.37 9.17 5.48
CA ASP A 239 19.66 10.61 5.57
C ASP A 239 19.10 11.36 4.36
N SER A 240 17.78 11.44 4.31
CA SER A 240 17.00 12.06 3.23
C SER A 240 15.80 12.82 3.76
N GLY A 241 15.12 13.57 2.90
CA GLY A 241 13.75 14.07 3.11
C GLY A 241 12.71 12.98 2.89
N HIS A 242 11.46 13.38 2.70
CA HIS A 242 10.32 12.48 2.44
C HIS A 242 10.51 11.63 1.16
N ALA A 243 11.21 12.17 0.16
CA ALA A 243 11.67 11.41 -0.98
C ALA A 243 12.87 10.55 -0.59
N LEU A 244 12.68 9.24 -0.49
CA LEU A 244 13.72 8.28 -0.15
C LEU A 244 14.65 8.02 -1.34
N PRO A 245 15.95 7.75 -1.10
CA PRO A 245 16.84 7.31 -2.17
C PRO A 245 16.45 5.91 -2.65
N GLN A 246 16.71 5.58 -3.92
CA GLN A 246 16.40 4.27 -4.53
C GLN A 246 16.88 3.07 -3.70
N SER A 247 17.97 3.23 -2.96
CA SER A 247 18.54 2.18 -2.11
C SER A 247 17.58 1.65 -1.02
N TYR A 248 16.47 2.34 -0.72
CA TYR A 248 15.46 1.82 0.19
C TYR A 248 14.77 0.55 -0.35
N VAL A 249 14.70 0.39 -1.68
CA VAL A 249 14.16 -0.83 -2.31
C VAL A 249 15.01 -2.04 -1.93
N GLY A 250 16.34 -1.87 -1.95
CA GLY A 250 17.27 -2.91 -1.47
C GLY A 250 17.12 -3.23 0.03
N ALA A 251 16.71 -2.25 0.85
CA ALA A 251 16.41 -2.49 2.26
C ALA A 251 15.15 -3.37 2.43
N ILE A 252 14.10 -3.14 1.62
CA ILE A 252 12.92 -4.02 1.60
C ILE A 252 13.32 -5.44 1.19
N GLU A 253 14.10 -5.57 0.11
CA GLU A 253 14.55 -6.86 -0.39
C GLU A 253 15.37 -7.63 0.64
N SER A 254 16.33 -6.97 1.27
CA SER A 254 17.18 -7.55 2.32
C SER A 254 16.36 -8.00 3.53
N TRP A 255 15.38 -7.19 3.94
CA TRP A 255 14.49 -7.54 5.04
C TRP A 255 13.63 -8.77 4.69
N LEU A 256 13.05 -8.83 3.50
CA LEU A 256 12.27 -9.99 3.03
C LEU A 256 13.11 -11.28 2.99
N ASN A 257 14.40 -11.20 2.65
CA ASN A 257 15.31 -12.36 2.70
C ASN A 257 15.50 -12.91 4.12
N GLY A 258 15.38 -12.08 5.14
CA GLY A 258 15.48 -12.48 6.55
C GLY A 258 14.17 -13.02 7.14
N GLN A 259 13.06 -13.02 6.39
CA GLN A 259 11.76 -13.52 6.86
C GLN A 259 11.45 -14.97 6.42
N ASN A 260 12.32 -15.60 5.66
CA ASN A 260 12.18 -16.97 5.14
C ASN A 260 12.62 -18.04 6.16
#